data_0b2988fd88f931e2ddf5ba1fb6d6638b
#
_entry.id   0b2988fd88f931e2ddf5ba1fb6d6638b
#
_cell.length_a   1.000
_cell.length_b   1.000
_cell.length_c   1.000
_cell.angle_alpha   90.00
_cell.angle_beta   90.00
_cell.angle_gamma   90.00
#
_symmetry.space_group_name_H-M   'P 1'
#
loop_
_entity.id
_entity.type
_entity.pdbx_description
1 polymer ?
#
loop_
_entity_poly.entity_id
_entity_poly.type
_entity_poly.pdbx_seq_one_letter_code
_entity_poly.pdbx_strand_id
1 'polypeptide(L)'
;MKRKIMAQLTLLCLVLSLIGCSAAEAVGTPREIDPTIDICPVCRMSVIDEHFAAQIIDSQGRVEIFDDIGCLSIHIRKMETTEKDSILASYVKDFESLEWISAQGAFYVQGQIDTPMSFGIVAFTREESARKFAEEVGGKQLTWEQLLSEPLTIGLDIEFNQEEFGAQNLETGEKREKRGN
;
A
#
# COMPACT_ATOMS: atom_id res chain seq x y z
N MET A 1 26.03 -50.66 28.45
CA MET A 1 26.51 -49.33 28.05
C MET A 1 25.96 -48.91 26.67
N LYS A 2 26.06 -49.72 25.63
CA LYS A 2 25.60 -49.39 24.24
C LYS A 2 24.11 -48.98 24.14
N ARG A 3 23.19 -49.62 24.84
CA ARG A 3 21.74 -49.29 24.84
C ARG A 3 21.42 -47.89 25.42
N LYS A 4 22.17 -47.44 26.45
CA LYS A 4 22.01 -46.09 27.04
C LYS A 4 22.52 -44.99 26.09
N ILE A 5 23.61 -45.26 25.38
CA ILE A 5 24.21 -44.35 24.41
C ILE A 5 23.26 -44.18 23.20
N MET A 6 22.67 -45.26 22.70
CA MET A 6 21.69 -45.20 21.63
C MET A 6 20.44 -44.41 22.03
N ALA A 7 19.92 -44.63 23.24
CA ALA A 7 18.74 -43.88 23.73
C ALA A 7 19.04 -42.39 23.92
N GLN A 8 20.24 -42.01 24.30
CA GLN A 8 20.65 -40.61 24.40
C GLN A 8 20.85 -39.97 23.03
N LEU A 9 21.34 -40.71 22.02
CA LEU A 9 21.51 -40.23 20.67
C LEU A 9 20.14 -39.99 19.97
N THR A 10 19.18 -40.90 20.18
CA THR A 10 17.84 -40.74 19.66
C THR A 10 17.07 -39.57 20.29
N LEU A 11 17.24 -39.35 21.59
CA LEU A 11 16.68 -38.21 22.28
C LEU A 11 17.29 -36.89 21.81
N LEU A 12 18.60 -36.85 21.56
CA LEU A 12 19.29 -35.67 21.04
C LEU A 12 18.81 -35.32 19.60
N CYS A 13 18.64 -36.30 18.72
CA CYS A 13 18.10 -36.10 17.39
C CYS A 13 16.65 -35.60 17.43
N LEU A 14 15.83 -36.08 18.36
CA LEU A 14 14.43 -35.62 18.52
C LEU A 14 14.34 -34.16 19.01
N VAL A 15 15.29 -33.72 19.84
CA VAL A 15 15.34 -32.34 20.33
C VAL A 15 15.85 -31.39 19.25
N LEU A 16 16.78 -31.80 18.39
CA LEU A 16 17.26 -30.97 17.27
C LEU A 16 16.21 -30.74 16.18
N SER A 17 15.23 -31.64 16.01
CA SER A 17 14.16 -31.46 15.01
C SER A 17 13.08 -30.46 15.40
N LEU A 18 13.11 -29.92 16.63
CA LEU A 18 12.16 -28.90 17.10
C LEU A 18 12.66 -27.46 16.90
N ILE A 19 13.85 -27.26 16.32
CA ILE A 19 14.28 -25.94 15.89
C ILE A 19 13.56 -25.63 14.58
N GLY A 20 12.27 -25.32 14.69
CA GLY A 20 11.46 -24.81 13.59
C GLY A 20 12.10 -23.54 13.07
N CYS A 21 12.47 -23.50 11.78
CA CYS A 21 12.74 -22.27 11.08
C CYS A 21 11.49 -21.38 11.20
N SER A 22 11.48 -20.44 12.13
CA SER A 22 10.69 -19.25 11.98
C SER A 22 11.25 -18.56 10.74
N ALA A 23 10.55 -18.61 9.61
CA ALA A 23 10.85 -17.78 8.47
C ALA A 23 10.74 -16.34 8.98
N ALA A 24 11.87 -15.68 9.21
CA ALA A 24 11.86 -14.24 9.38
C ALA A 24 11.33 -13.67 8.07
N GLU A 25 10.15 -13.05 8.10
CA GLU A 25 9.66 -12.29 6.95
C GLU A 25 10.76 -11.30 6.58
N ALA A 26 11.19 -11.35 5.32
CA ALA A 26 12.25 -10.46 4.86
C ALA A 26 11.74 -9.01 5.00
N VAL A 27 12.52 -8.17 5.66
CA VAL A 27 12.18 -6.74 5.79
C VAL A 27 11.96 -6.17 4.40
N GLY A 28 10.79 -5.57 4.19
CA GLY A 28 10.40 -5.04 2.87
C GLY A 28 9.45 -5.93 2.08
N THR A 29 9.01 -7.09 2.62
CA THR A 29 7.96 -7.90 1.99
C THR A 29 6.58 -7.33 2.31
N PRO A 30 5.65 -7.22 1.31
CA PRO A 30 4.30 -6.76 1.57
C PRO A 30 3.55 -7.76 2.45
N ARG A 31 2.69 -7.26 3.33
CA ARG A 31 1.79 -8.10 4.13
C ARG A 31 0.37 -8.09 3.57
N GLU A 32 -0.40 -9.10 3.90
CA GLU A 32 -1.81 -9.15 3.57
C GLU A 32 -2.61 -8.09 4.33
N ILE A 33 -3.75 -7.69 3.75
CA ILE A 33 -4.67 -6.70 4.30
C ILE A 33 -5.60 -7.37 5.31
N ASP A 34 -5.76 -6.75 6.46
CA ASP A 34 -6.80 -7.09 7.43
C ASP A 34 -7.80 -5.91 7.54
N PRO A 35 -8.97 -6.00 6.90
CA PRO A 35 -9.95 -4.90 6.87
C PRO A 35 -10.52 -4.53 8.24
N THR A 36 -10.26 -5.36 9.28
CA THR A 36 -10.72 -5.06 10.64
C THR A 36 -9.80 -4.11 11.40
N ILE A 37 -8.55 -3.99 10.97
CA ILE A 37 -7.53 -3.15 11.62
C ILE A 37 -6.85 -2.16 10.65
N ASP A 38 -6.84 -2.43 9.35
CA ASP A 38 -6.17 -1.58 8.37
C ASP A 38 -7.03 -0.38 8.00
N ILE A 39 -6.60 0.77 8.48
CA ILE A 39 -7.24 2.06 8.25
C ILE A 39 -6.29 2.93 7.43
N CYS A 40 -6.75 3.40 6.29
CA CYS A 40 -5.97 4.30 5.43
C CYS A 40 -5.57 5.57 6.20
N PRO A 41 -4.28 5.93 6.25
CA PRO A 41 -3.82 7.10 7.01
C PRO A 41 -4.29 8.43 6.40
N VAL A 42 -4.70 8.44 5.14
CA VAL A 42 -5.12 9.65 4.40
C VAL A 42 -6.62 9.89 4.55
N CYS A 43 -7.48 8.97 4.10
CA CYS A 43 -8.94 9.15 4.11
C CYS A 43 -9.62 8.64 5.39
N ARG A 44 -8.93 7.85 6.22
CA ARG A 44 -9.42 7.26 7.47
C ARG A 44 -10.50 6.17 7.28
N MET A 45 -10.64 5.63 6.09
CA MET A 45 -11.52 4.50 5.81
C MET A 45 -10.80 3.17 6.00
N SER A 46 -11.56 2.11 6.32
CA SER A 46 -11.06 0.74 6.32
C SER A 46 -10.71 0.31 4.90
N VAL A 47 -9.62 -0.43 4.75
CA VAL A 47 -9.19 -0.96 3.44
C VAL A 47 -9.97 -2.24 3.18
N ILE A 48 -11.01 -2.15 2.36
CA ILE A 48 -11.95 -3.26 2.10
C ILE A 48 -11.75 -3.85 0.70
N ASP A 49 -11.59 -2.99 -0.30
CA ASP A 49 -11.41 -3.41 -1.70
C ASP A 49 -9.93 -3.48 -2.05
N GLU A 50 -9.43 -4.71 -2.15
CA GLU A 50 -8.02 -4.97 -2.41
C GLU A 50 -7.56 -4.52 -3.80
N HIS A 51 -8.45 -4.41 -4.80
CA HIS A 51 -8.08 -4.02 -6.16
C HIS A 51 -7.39 -2.65 -6.24
N PHE A 52 -7.65 -1.78 -5.29
CA PHE A 52 -7.16 -0.40 -5.26
C PHE A 52 -6.12 -0.15 -4.17
N ALA A 53 -5.83 -1.19 -3.38
CA ALA A 53 -5.00 -1.06 -2.21
C ALA A 53 -3.53 -0.85 -2.56
N ALA A 54 -2.86 -0.12 -1.67
CA ALA A 54 -1.43 0.12 -1.73
C ALA A 54 -0.80 0.06 -0.34
N GLN A 55 0.51 -0.14 -0.27
CA GLN A 55 1.24 -0.07 1.00
C GLN A 55 2.65 0.46 0.81
N ILE A 56 3.17 1.09 1.85
CA ILE A 56 4.58 1.42 2.01
C ILE A 56 5.15 0.69 3.21
N ILE A 57 6.42 0.36 3.12
CA ILE A 57 7.20 -0.25 4.19
C ILE A 57 8.42 0.62 4.42
N ASP A 58 8.62 1.10 5.63
CA ASP A 58 9.77 1.91 5.96
C ASP A 58 10.99 1.06 6.35
N SER A 59 12.13 1.71 6.52
CA SER A 59 13.41 1.09 6.92
C SER A 59 13.39 0.44 8.31
N GLN A 60 12.35 0.69 9.11
CA GLN A 60 12.12 0.06 10.42
C GLN A 60 11.13 -1.12 10.33
N GLY A 61 10.61 -1.42 9.13
CA GLY A 61 9.64 -2.48 8.88
C GLY A 61 8.20 -2.08 9.27
N ARG A 62 7.91 -0.81 9.49
CA ARG A 62 6.53 -0.34 9.72
C ARG A 62 5.80 -0.30 8.39
N VAL A 63 4.55 -0.76 8.40
CA VAL A 63 3.69 -0.83 7.21
C VAL A 63 2.53 0.13 7.36
N GLU A 64 2.31 0.96 6.36
CA GLU A 64 1.11 1.77 6.19
C GLU A 64 0.35 1.27 4.96
N ILE A 65 -0.95 1.02 5.11
CA ILE A 65 -1.81 0.51 4.03
C ILE A 65 -2.83 1.59 3.66
N PHE A 66 -3.04 1.72 2.36
CA PHE A 66 -3.93 2.71 1.75
C PHE A 66 -5.05 1.99 1.01
N ASP A 67 -6.26 2.52 1.09
CA ASP A 67 -7.47 1.99 0.42
C ASP A 67 -7.56 2.38 -1.06
N ASP A 68 -6.77 3.35 -1.50
CA ASP A 68 -6.75 3.87 -2.86
C ASP A 68 -5.33 4.29 -3.25
N ILE A 69 -4.91 3.97 -4.46
CA ILE A 69 -3.58 4.34 -5.00
C ILE A 69 -3.39 5.86 -5.00
N GLY A 70 -4.47 6.63 -5.18
CA GLY A 70 -4.43 8.09 -5.06
C GLY A 70 -4.10 8.53 -3.64
N CYS A 71 -4.59 7.84 -2.60
CA CYS A 71 -4.22 8.10 -1.22
C CYS A 71 -2.73 7.87 -0.97
N LEU A 72 -2.16 6.77 -1.49
CA LEU A 72 -0.72 6.53 -1.46
C LEU A 72 0.06 7.70 -2.10
N SER A 73 -0.35 8.12 -3.30
CA SER A 73 0.30 9.23 -4.00
C SER A 73 0.28 10.52 -3.19
N ILE A 74 -0.88 10.91 -2.64
CA ILE A 74 -1.03 12.09 -1.78
C ILE A 74 -0.11 12.00 -0.56
N HIS A 75 -0.08 10.84 0.09
CA HIS A 75 0.75 10.62 1.28
C HIS A 75 2.24 10.85 0.97
N ILE A 76 2.77 10.19 -0.06
CA ILE A 76 4.18 10.33 -0.45
C ILE A 76 4.53 11.77 -0.87
N ARG A 77 3.62 12.46 -1.57
CA ARG A 77 3.84 13.86 -1.98
C ARG A 77 4.00 14.79 -0.78
N LYS A 78 3.25 14.55 0.31
CA LYS A 78 3.27 15.37 1.53
C LYS A 78 4.42 15.06 2.47
N MET A 79 5.07 13.92 2.30
CA MET A 79 6.22 13.55 3.12
C MET A 79 7.40 14.50 2.91
N GLU A 80 8.10 14.82 3.99
CA GLU A 80 9.40 15.48 3.93
C GLU A 80 10.45 14.58 3.25
N THR A 81 11.52 15.18 2.74
CA THR A 81 12.57 14.42 2.03
C THR A 81 13.14 13.28 2.87
N THR A 82 13.42 13.54 4.15
CA THR A 82 13.94 12.53 5.09
C THR A 82 12.98 11.37 5.33
N GLU A 83 11.67 11.62 5.30
CA GLU A 83 10.63 10.59 5.41
C GLU A 83 10.56 9.74 4.14
N LYS A 84 10.63 10.39 2.96
CA LYS A 84 10.70 9.68 1.67
C LYS A 84 11.92 8.77 1.59
N ASP A 85 13.07 9.24 2.07
CA ASP A 85 14.31 8.47 2.10
C ASP A 85 14.24 7.27 3.07
N SER A 86 13.28 7.28 4.00
CA SER A 86 13.03 6.16 4.90
C SER A 86 12.17 5.04 4.28
N ILE A 87 11.51 5.29 3.15
CA ILE A 87 10.69 4.27 2.48
C ILE A 87 11.61 3.19 1.90
N LEU A 88 11.49 1.98 2.41
CA LEU A 88 12.23 0.82 1.93
C LEU A 88 11.60 0.23 0.68
N ALA A 89 10.26 0.14 0.65
CA ALA A 89 9.50 -0.42 -0.45
C ALA A 89 8.09 0.17 -0.52
N SER A 90 7.55 0.23 -1.74
CA SER A 90 6.16 0.60 -2.01
C SER A 90 5.53 -0.44 -2.93
N TYR A 91 4.31 -0.83 -2.60
CA TYR A 91 3.55 -1.85 -3.32
C TYR A 91 2.16 -1.36 -3.65
N VAL A 92 1.61 -1.88 -4.73
CA VAL A 92 0.21 -1.73 -5.14
C VAL A 92 -0.34 -3.11 -5.50
N LYS A 93 -1.65 -3.29 -5.44
CA LYS A 93 -2.27 -4.51 -5.95
C LYS A 93 -2.36 -4.46 -7.48
N ASP A 94 -1.98 -5.56 -8.14
CA ASP A 94 -2.29 -5.77 -9.54
C ASP A 94 -3.78 -5.97 -9.72
N PHE A 95 -4.41 -5.17 -10.59
CA PHE A 95 -5.86 -5.13 -10.75
C PHE A 95 -6.46 -6.45 -11.26
N GLU A 96 -5.70 -7.24 -12.02
CA GLU A 96 -6.16 -8.52 -12.58
C GLU A 96 -5.96 -9.69 -11.60
N SER A 97 -4.82 -9.75 -10.92
CA SER A 97 -4.42 -10.92 -10.12
C SER A 97 -4.57 -10.74 -8.61
N LEU A 98 -4.71 -9.51 -8.12
CA LEU A 98 -4.68 -9.13 -6.71
C LEU A 98 -3.33 -9.44 -6.02
N GLU A 99 -2.29 -9.72 -6.77
CA GLU A 99 -0.96 -9.90 -6.22
C GLU A 99 -0.33 -8.54 -5.87
N TRP A 100 0.49 -8.51 -4.83
CA TRP A 100 1.30 -7.34 -4.53
C TRP A 100 2.43 -7.18 -5.55
N ILE A 101 2.50 -6.05 -6.23
CA ILE A 101 3.53 -5.70 -7.19
C ILE A 101 4.26 -4.44 -6.76
N SER A 102 5.54 -4.31 -7.16
CA SER A 102 6.31 -3.09 -6.86
C SER A 102 5.65 -1.87 -7.51
N ALA A 103 5.39 -0.85 -6.70
CA ALA A 103 4.77 0.39 -7.18
C ALA A 103 5.62 1.09 -8.26
N GLN A 104 6.95 1.05 -8.14
CA GLN A 104 7.86 1.66 -9.11
C GLN A 104 7.86 0.95 -10.46
N GLY A 105 7.54 -0.35 -10.50
CA GLY A 105 7.52 -1.16 -11.72
C GLY A 105 6.13 -1.37 -12.30
N ALA A 106 5.09 -0.86 -11.68
CA ALA A 106 3.71 -1.02 -12.13
C ALA A 106 3.37 -0.04 -13.28
N PHE A 107 2.43 -0.46 -14.11
CA PHE A 107 1.79 0.36 -15.15
C PHE A 107 0.44 0.82 -14.64
N TYR A 108 0.26 2.14 -14.51
CA TYR A 108 -0.97 2.70 -13.96
C TYR A 108 -1.93 3.12 -15.06
N VAL A 109 -3.21 3.01 -14.77
CA VAL A 109 -4.27 3.58 -15.60
C VAL A 109 -5.14 4.48 -14.73
N GLN A 110 -5.37 5.71 -15.18
CA GLN A 110 -6.35 6.62 -14.60
C GLN A 110 -7.46 6.86 -15.58
N GLY A 111 -8.72 6.67 -15.16
CA GLY A 111 -9.90 6.79 -16.03
C GLY A 111 -11.21 6.79 -15.24
N GLN A 112 -12.30 6.50 -15.93
CA GLN A 112 -13.63 6.36 -15.32
C GLN A 112 -13.77 5.03 -14.60
N ILE A 113 -13.11 4.93 -13.45
CA ILE A 113 -13.06 3.74 -12.60
C ILE A 113 -13.60 4.15 -11.22
N ASP A 114 -14.58 3.38 -10.73
CA ASP A 114 -15.10 3.59 -9.38
C ASP A 114 -14.12 3.04 -8.36
N THR A 115 -13.38 3.94 -7.72
CA THR A 115 -12.40 3.62 -6.66
C THR A 115 -12.82 4.25 -5.34
N PRO A 116 -12.36 3.77 -4.17
CA PRO A 116 -12.81 4.22 -2.86
C PRO A 116 -12.81 5.75 -2.67
N MET A 117 -11.81 6.43 -3.23
CA MET A 117 -11.69 7.89 -3.16
C MET A 117 -11.92 8.59 -4.50
N SER A 118 -12.46 7.87 -5.48
CA SER A 118 -12.78 8.40 -6.82
C SER A 118 -11.57 8.96 -7.58
N PHE A 119 -10.34 8.54 -7.26
CA PHE A 119 -9.16 8.91 -8.04
C PHE A 119 -9.09 8.17 -9.38
N GLY A 120 -9.85 7.07 -9.52
CA GLY A 120 -9.95 6.30 -10.74
C GLY A 120 -8.62 5.68 -11.18
N ILE A 121 -7.77 5.26 -10.24
CA ILE A 121 -6.43 4.75 -10.53
C ILE A 121 -6.35 3.27 -10.18
N VAL A 122 -5.86 2.48 -11.15
CA VAL A 122 -5.52 1.05 -10.98
C VAL A 122 -4.12 0.77 -11.48
N ALA A 123 -3.54 -0.36 -11.05
CA ALA A 123 -2.19 -0.76 -11.41
C ALA A 123 -2.16 -2.15 -12.05
N PHE A 124 -1.22 -2.37 -12.95
CA PHE A 124 -1.02 -3.62 -13.67
C PHE A 124 0.45 -4.02 -13.68
N THR A 125 0.69 -5.31 -13.64
CA THR A 125 2.03 -5.89 -13.84
C THR A 125 2.49 -5.77 -15.29
N ARG A 126 1.55 -5.80 -16.24
CA ARG A 126 1.84 -5.84 -17.68
C ARG A 126 1.36 -4.56 -18.38
N GLU A 127 2.25 -3.96 -19.16
CA GLU A 127 1.94 -2.77 -19.96
C GLU A 127 0.79 -3.01 -20.94
N GLU A 128 0.73 -4.20 -21.56
CA GLU A 128 -0.34 -4.53 -22.50
C GLU A 128 -1.72 -4.58 -21.83
N SER A 129 -1.82 -5.12 -20.62
CA SER A 129 -3.05 -5.12 -19.82
C SER A 129 -3.47 -3.68 -19.49
N ALA A 130 -2.53 -2.86 -19.02
CA ALA A 130 -2.79 -1.45 -18.73
C ALA A 130 -3.27 -0.68 -19.97
N ARG A 131 -2.62 -0.88 -21.12
CA ARG A 131 -3.00 -0.22 -22.38
C ARG A 131 -4.42 -0.61 -22.82
N LYS A 132 -4.71 -1.91 -22.81
CA LYS A 132 -6.03 -2.42 -23.19
C LYS A 132 -7.11 -1.88 -22.26
N PHE A 133 -6.87 -1.92 -20.96
CA PHE A 133 -7.82 -1.40 -19.98
C PHE A 133 -8.02 0.12 -20.09
N ALA A 134 -6.96 0.88 -20.37
CA ALA A 134 -7.06 2.32 -20.62
C ALA A 134 -7.97 2.65 -21.82
N GLU A 135 -7.87 1.87 -22.91
CA GLU A 135 -8.76 2.00 -24.07
C GLU A 135 -10.23 1.71 -23.71
N GLU A 136 -10.47 0.69 -22.85
CA GLU A 136 -11.81 0.28 -22.43
C GLU A 136 -12.50 1.34 -21.55
N VAL A 137 -11.76 1.97 -20.63
CA VAL A 137 -12.30 2.95 -19.67
C VAL A 137 -12.16 4.40 -20.15
N GLY A 138 -11.63 4.63 -21.34
CA GLY A 138 -11.34 5.99 -21.84
C GLY A 138 -10.31 6.71 -20.97
N GLY A 139 -9.37 5.96 -20.39
CA GLY A 139 -8.37 6.46 -19.45
C GLY A 139 -7.02 6.74 -20.09
N LYS A 140 -6.09 7.24 -19.28
CA LYS A 140 -4.70 7.45 -19.65
C LYS A 140 -3.77 6.54 -18.84
N GLN A 141 -2.66 6.13 -19.44
CA GLN A 141 -1.59 5.46 -18.71
C GLN A 141 -0.73 6.49 -17.98
N LEU A 142 -0.24 6.10 -16.80
CA LEU A 142 0.71 6.88 -16.00
C LEU A 142 1.88 6.00 -15.58
N THR A 143 3.07 6.60 -15.46
CA THR A 143 4.21 6.01 -14.76
C THR A 143 4.13 6.34 -13.26
N TRP A 144 4.98 5.69 -12.46
CA TRP A 144 5.12 6.00 -11.04
C TRP A 144 5.48 7.47 -10.80
N GLU A 145 6.42 8.00 -11.58
CA GLU A 145 6.86 9.39 -11.49
C GLU A 145 5.73 10.37 -11.83
N GLN A 146 4.94 10.06 -12.87
CA GLN A 146 3.77 10.86 -13.23
C GLN A 146 2.71 10.80 -12.14
N LEU A 147 2.44 9.61 -11.58
CA LEU A 147 1.53 9.45 -10.45
C LEU A 147 1.93 10.32 -9.25
N LEU A 148 3.23 10.50 -9.00
CA LEU A 148 3.73 11.31 -7.89
C LEU A 148 3.89 12.81 -8.23
N SER A 149 3.87 13.23 -9.48
CA SER A 149 4.14 14.62 -9.89
C SER A 149 2.94 15.33 -10.52
N GLU A 150 2.10 14.61 -11.26
CA GLU A 150 0.96 15.20 -11.95
C GLU A 150 -0.21 15.47 -10.98
N PRO A 151 -1.05 16.49 -11.20
CA PRO A 151 -2.28 16.68 -10.45
C PRO A 151 -3.17 15.43 -10.53
N LEU A 152 -3.68 14.99 -9.39
CA LEU A 152 -4.68 13.94 -9.36
C LEU A 152 -6.06 14.54 -9.61
N THR A 153 -6.83 13.92 -10.48
CA THR A 153 -8.24 14.27 -10.69
C THR A 153 -9.12 13.38 -9.83
N ILE A 154 -10.10 13.97 -9.14
CA ILE A 154 -11.16 13.24 -8.44
C ILE A 154 -12.38 13.26 -9.35
N GLY A 155 -12.82 12.08 -9.78
CA GLY A 155 -13.80 12.03 -10.87
C GLY A 155 -13.20 12.62 -12.15
N LEU A 156 -14.00 12.74 -13.21
CA LEU A 156 -13.47 13.20 -14.50
C LEU A 156 -13.32 14.73 -14.62
N ASP A 157 -13.86 15.50 -13.68
CA ASP A 157 -14.02 16.95 -13.83
C ASP A 157 -13.46 17.79 -12.67
N ILE A 158 -12.92 17.19 -11.63
CA ILE A 158 -12.43 17.93 -10.44
C ILE A 158 -10.94 17.70 -10.24
N GLU A 159 -10.14 18.70 -10.56
CA GLU A 159 -8.71 18.72 -10.24
C GLU A 159 -8.53 18.79 -8.72
N PHE A 160 -7.87 17.79 -8.13
CA PHE A 160 -7.61 17.75 -6.68
C PHE A 160 -6.58 18.83 -6.30
N ASN A 161 -7.06 19.91 -5.68
CA ASN A 161 -6.18 20.96 -5.15
C ASN A 161 -5.68 20.54 -3.76
N GLN A 162 -4.40 20.18 -3.68
CA GLN A 162 -3.74 19.74 -2.44
C GLN A 162 -3.79 20.79 -1.32
N GLU A 163 -3.87 22.08 -1.64
CA GLU A 163 -3.88 23.16 -0.65
C GLU A 163 -5.23 23.24 0.09
N GLU A 164 -6.36 23.02 -0.59
CA GLU A 164 -7.67 23.04 0.02
C GLU A 164 -7.91 21.87 0.97
N PHE A 165 -7.40 20.66 0.67
CA PHE A 165 -7.57 19.50 1.53
C PHE A 165 -6.78 19.63 2.85
N GLY A 166 -5.62 20.30 2.82
CA GLY A 166 -4.84 20.62 4.02
C GLY A 166 -5.54 21.64 4.93
N ALA A 167 -6.16 22.65 4.35
CA ALA A 167 -6.83 23.74 5.10
C ALA A 167 -8.10 23.27 5.83
N GLN A 168 -8.91 22.40 5.21
CA GLN A 168 -10.16 21.89 5.81
C GLN A 168 -9.90 21.00 7.04
N ASN A 169 -8.80 20.25 7.06
CA ASN A 169 -8.43 19.41 8.19
C ASN A 169 -7.91 20.21 9.39
N LEU A 170 -7.31 21.37 9.17
CA LEU A 170 -6.86 22.26 10.24
C LEU A 170 -8.05 22.96 10.92
N GLU A 171 -9.05 23.41 10.15
CA GLU A 171 -10.24 24.07 10.71
C GLU A 171 -11.14 23.11 11.50
N THR A 172 -11.24 21.85 11.09
CA THR A 172 -12.03 20.83 11.82
C THR A 172 -11.34 20.38 13.10
N GLY A 173 -10.00 20.35 13.14
CA GLY A 173 -9.21 20.06 14.35
C GLY A 173 -9.40 21.13 15.42
N GLU A 174 -9.30 22.40 15.06
CA GLU A 174 -9.44 23.54 16.00
C GLU A 174 -10.86 23.69 16.56
N LYS A 175 -11.89 23.34 15.80
CA LYS A 175 -13.29 23.35 16.28
C LYS A 175 -13.60 22.20 17.25
N ARG A 176 -12.90 21.08 17.21
CA ARG A 176 -13.06 19.97 18.16
C ARG A 176 -12.44 20.30 19.51
N GLU A 177 -11.30 20.98 19.54
CA GLU A 177 -10.61 21.33 20.78
C GLU A 177 -11.39 22.38 21.60
N LYS A 178 -12.07 23.31 20.93
CA LYS A 178 -12.92 24.36 21.61
C LYS A 178 -14.27 23.86 22.14
N ARG A 179 -14.70 22.63 21.84
CA ARG A 179 -15.94 22.03 22.37
C ARG A 179 -15.72 21.07 23.55
N GLY A 180 -14.48 20.83 23.94
CA GLY A 180 -14.08 19.89 24.99
C GLY A 180 -13.67 20.55 26.31
N ASN A 181 -13.98 21.83 26.52
CA ASN A 181 -13.67 22.54 27.79
C ASN A 181 -14.94 23.08 28.45
#